data_9babed803af5700ea7e6635c60c1b801
#
_entry.id   9babed803af5700ea7e6635c60c1b801
#
_cell.length_a   1.000
_cell.length_b   1.000
_cell.length_c   1.000
_cell.angle_alpha   90.00
_cell.angle_beta   90.00
_cell.angle_gamma   90.00
#
_symmetry.space_group_name_H-M   'P 1'
#
loop_
_entity.id
_entity.type
_entity.pdbx_description
1 polymer ?
#
loop_
_entity_poly.entity_id
_entity_poly.type
_entity_poly.pdbx_seq_one_letter_code
_entity_poly.pdbx_strand_id
1 'polypeptide(L)'
;MPRFAGAYDPVSSRSGEIVVDVGVPSASVTRHTVYELNTMAWTLLVIAGLFEICWAIGLKYTDGFSRLWPTVGTVVAMAASFGCLAQALKSIPVGTGYAVWTGIGAAGTALLGIVLFAESVSIIKVFSLLCIVLGIIGLKGST
;
A
#
# COMPACT_ATOMS: atom_id res chain seq x y z
N MET A 1 42.60 -13.71 36.57
CA MET A 1 41.61 -14.50 35.80
C MET A 1 40.24 -14.28 36.44
N PRO A 2 39.35 -13.45 35.88
CA PRO A 2 37.98 -13.39 36.38
C PRO A 2 37.11 -14.37 35.58
N ARG A 3 36.34 -15.17 36.29
CA ARG A 3 35.36 -16.12 35.78
C ARG A 3 34.12 -15.35 35.29
N PHE A 4 33.86 -15.36 34.01
CA PHE A 4 32.54 -15.08 33.48
C PHE A 4 31.71 -16.39 33.54
N ALA A 5 30.84 -16.49 34.53
CA ALA A 5 29.78 -17.46 34.59
C ALA A 5 28.48 -16.69 34.83
N GLY A 6 27.90 -16.17 33.76
CA GLY A 6 26.51 -15.72 33.69
C GLY A 6 25.77 -16.70 32.80
N ALA A 7 25.06 -17.64 33.41
CA ALA A 7 24.20 -18.59 32.73
C ALA A 7 23.09 -17.79 32.00
N TYR A 8 23.13 -17.84 30.68
CA TYR A 8 22.04 -17.41 29.84
C TYR A 8 20.95 -18.48 29.90
N ASP A 9 19.85 -18.17 30.53
CA ASP A 9 18.68 -19.04 30.62
C ASP A 9 17.63 -18.59 29.61
N PRO A 10 17.49 -19.22 28.43
CA PRO A 10 16.75 -18.67 27.32
C PRO A 10 15.27 -19.02 27.25
N VAL A 11 14.67 -19.65 28.24
CA VAL A 11 13.24 -20.00 28.12
C VAL A 11 12.53 -20.03 29.47
N SER A 12 11.83 -19.00 29.83
CA SER A 12 10.69 -19.06 30.74
C SER A 12 9.40 -18.99 29.90
N SER A 13 8.92 -20.18 29.51
CA SER A 13 7.60 -20.28 28.87
C SER A 13 6.51 -20.26 29.93
N ARG A 14 5.84 -19.14 30.09
CA ARG A 14 4.47 -19.07 30.59
C ARG A 14 3.59 -18.41 29.57
N SER A 15 2.65 -19.19 29.06
CA SER A 15 1.51 -18.72 28.23
C SER A 15 1.86 -18.21 26.83
N GLY A 16 2.41 -19.07 25.95
CA GLY A 16 2.28 -18.85 24.49
C GLY A 16 2.87 -17.57 23.87
N GLU A 17 3.64 -16.81 24.63
CA GLU A 17 4.25 -15.55 24.21
C GLU A 17 5.76 -15.77 24.02
N ILE A 18 6.20 -15.75 22.77
CA ILE A 18 7.63 -15.73 22.47
C ILE A 18 8.11 -14.29 22.72
N VAL A 19 8.64 -14.02 23.92
CA VAL A 19 9.31 -12.75 24.22
C VAL A 19 10.73 -12.86 23.70
N VAL A 20 10.99 -12.30 22.53
CA VAL A 20 12.36 -12.06 22.06
C VAL A 20 12.85 -10.80 22.77
N ASP A 21 13.65 -10.95 23.81
CA ASP A 21 14.32 -9.83 24.49
C ASP A 21 15.43 -9.27 23.58
N VAL A 22 15.13 -8.25 22.82
CA VAL A 22 16.06 -7.56 21.91
C VAL A 22 16.67 -6.31 22.58
N GLY A 23 16.74 -6.26 23.91
CA GLY A 23 17.45 -5.19 24.63
C GLY A 23 16.93 -3.77 24.36
N VAL A 24 15.73 -3.62 23.80
CA VAL A 24 15.02 -2.35 23.62
C VAL A 24 14.19 -2.11 24.88
N PRO A 25 14.23 -0.90 25.50
CA PRO A 25 13.35 -0.62 26.62
C PRO A 25 11.93 -0.98 26.24
N SER A 26 11.28 -1.83 27.05
CA SER A 26 9.91 -2.29 26.86
C SER A 26 8.93 -1.10 26.98
N ALA A 27 8.87 -0.27 25.94
CA ALA A 27 7.68 0.47 25.66
C ALA A 27 6.64 -0.59 25.27
N SER A 28 5.69 -0.85 26.15
CA SER A 28 4.52 -1.65 25.86
C SER A 28 3.90 -1.10 24.59
N VAL A 29 4.24 -1.70 23.44
CA VAL A 29 3.55 -1.42 22.18
C VAL A 29 2.15 -1.94 22.40
N THR A 30 1.28 -1.05 22.87
CA THR A 30 -0.11 -1.37 23.17
C THR A 30 -0.72 -1.84 21.85
N ARG A 31 -1.53 -2.89 21.88
CA ARG A 31 -2.25 -3.40 20.68
C ARG A 31 -2.91 -2.25 19.90
N HIS A 32 -3.42 -1.23 20.57
CA HIS A 32 -3.93 0.00 19.97
C HIS A 32 -2.96 0.67 18.99
N THR A 33 -1.69 0.82 19.35
CA THR A 33 -0.70 1.47 18.48
C THR A 33 -0.46 0.66 17.21
N VAL A 34 -0.44 -0.67 17.29
CA VAL A 34 -0.27 -1.54 16.11
C VAL A 34 -1.48 -1.47 15.18
N TYR A 35 -2.70 -1.46 15.72
CA TYR A 35 -3.92 -1.30 14.90
C TYR A 35 -3.99 0.07 14.24
N GLU A 36 -3.59 1.13 14.94
CA GLU A 36 -3.58 2.49 14.38
C GLU A 36 -2.56 2.63 13.24
N LEU A 37 -1.34 2.11 13.43
CA LEU A 37 -0.31 2.12 12.39
C LEU A 37 -0.74 1.33 11.16
N ASN A 38 -1.38 0.18 11.34
CA ASN A 38 -1.89 -0.63 10.25
C ASN A 38 -3.01 0.09 9.49
N THR A 39 -3.98 0.67 10.21
CA THR A 39 -5.08 1.44 9.60
C THR A 39 -4.56 2.64 8.82
N MET A 40 -3.58 3.38 9.36
CA MET A 40 -2.94 4.51 8.69
C MET A 40 -2.23 4.07 7.40
N ALA A 41 -1.50 2.95 7.44
CA ALA A 41 -0.79 2.43 6.27
C ALA A 41 -1.77 2.03 5.15
N TRP A 42 -2.88 1.38 5.48
CA TRP A 42 -3.92 1.05 4.49
C TRP A 42 -4.62 2.29 3.93
N THR A 43 -4.87 3.31 4.75
CA THR A 43 -5.42 4.59 4.30
C THR A 43 -4.47 5.28 3.31
N LEU A 44 -3.18 5.35 3.63
CA LEU A 44 -2.16 5.89 2.73
C LEU A 44 -2.08 5.11 1.42
N LEU A 45 -2.24 3.79 1.47
CA LEU A 45 -2.23 2.95 0.28
C LEU A 45 -3.42 3.24 -0.64
N VAL A 46 -4.61 3.45 -0.08
CA VAL A 46 -5.80 3.86 -0.85
C VAL A 46 -5.60 5.25 -1.46
N ILE A 47 -5.09 6.21 -0.68
CA ILE A 47 -4.77 7.56 -1.17
C ILE A 47 -3.74 7.49 -2.31
N ALA A 48 -2.70 6.67 -2.17
CA ALA A 48 -1.71 6.43 -3.22
C ALA A 48 -2.38 5.92 -4.51
N GLY A 49 -3.31 4.96 -4.39
CA GLY A 49 -4.08 4.43 -5.53
C GLY A 49 -5.00 5.48 -6.18
N LEU A 50 -5.57 6.39 -5.41
CA LEU A 50 -6.36 7.50 -5.97
C LEU A 50 -5.47 8.49 -6.75
N PHE A 51 -4.29 8.83 -6.23
CA PHE A 51 -3.32 9.65 -6.97
C PHE A 51 -2.78 8.91 -8.22
N GLU A 52 -2.68 7.58 -8.16
CA GLU A 52 -2.37 6.73 -9.31
C GLU A 52 -3.37 6.96 -10.46
N ILE A 53 -4.66 6.92 -10.15
CA ILE A 53 -5.72 7.20 -11.12
C ILE A 53 -5.59 8.63 -11.68
N CYS A 54 -5.34 9.61 -10.80
CA CYS A 54 -5.22 11.01 -11.20
C CYS A 54 -4.09 11.23 -12.23
N TRP A 55 -2.88 10.73 -11.95
CA TRP A 55 -1.78 10.94 -12.88
C TRP A 55 -1.90 10.06 -14.14
N ALA A 56 -2.45 8.84 -14.04
CA ALA A 56 -2.67 7.98 -15.19
C ALA A 56 -3.65 8.62 -16.19
N ILE A 57 -4.76 9.19 -15.70
CA ILE A 57 -5.68 9.97 -16.52
C ILE A 57 -5.02 11.27 -16.99
N GLY A 58 -4.27 11.93 -16.12
CA GLY A 58 -3.53 13.16 -16.42
C GLY A 58 -2.59 13.01 -17.61
N LEU A 59 -1.91 11.87 -17.77
CA LEU A 59 -1.04 11.58 -18.90
C LEU A 59 -1.72 11.80 -20.25
N LYS A 60 -3.00 11.45 -20.39
CA LYS A 60 -3.73 11.64 -21.63
C LYS A 60 -3.94 13.12 -21.96
N TYR A 61 -4.04 13.98 -20.95
CA TYR A 61 -4.21 15.42 -21.13
C TYR A 61 -2.89 16.17 -21.38
N THR A 62 -1.73 15.54 -21.09
CA THR A 62 -0.42 16.14 -21.32
C THR A 62 -0.07 16.26 -22.80
N ASP A 63 -0.71 15.49 -23.66
CA ASP A 63 -0.44 15.41 -25.10
C ASP A 63 1.06 15.16 -25.39
N GLY A 64 1.58 14.05 -24.84
CA GLY A 64 3.00 13.71 -24.94
C GLY A 64 3.93 14.69 -24.22
N PHE A 65 3.46 15.27 -23.10
CA PHE A 65 4.18 16.29 -22.30
C PHE A 65 4.38 17.63 -22.99
N SER A 66 3.66 17.89 -24.08
CA SER A 66 3.70 19.18 -24.78
C SER A 66 2.95 20.30 -24.05
N ARG A 67 1.95 19.94 -23.22
CA ARG A 67 1.13 20.89 -22.46
C ARG A 67 1.66 21.06 -21.05
N LEU A 68 2.19 22.25 -20.73
CA LEU A 68 2.86 22.53 -19.45
C LEU A 68 1.98 22.27 -18.23
N TRP A 69 0.79 22.86 -18.14
CA TRP A 69 -0.07 22.76 -16.96
C TRP A 69 -0.55 21.33 -16.66
N PRO A 70 -1.08 20.56 -17.64
CA PRO A 70 -1.41 19.17 -17.42
C PRO A 70 -0.18 18.33 -17.02
N THR A 71 0.98 18.60 -17.62
CA THR A 71 2.22 17.90 -17.29
C THR A 71 2.63 18.13 -15.83
N VAL A 72 2.63 19.38 -15.36
CA VAL A 72 2.96 19.71 -13.98
C VAL A 72 2.00 19.01 -13.02
N GLY A 73 0.68 19.08 -13.28
CA GLY A 73 -0.32 18.41 -12.45
C GLY A 73 -0.12 16.90 -12.41
N THR A 74 0.16 16.28 -13.55
CA THR A 74 0.44 14.83 -13.65
C THR A 74 1.69 14.43 -12.85
N VAL A 75 2.78 15.19 -12.97
CA VAL A 75 4.03 14.90 -12.24
C VAL A 75 3.85 15.08 -10.73
N VAL A 76 3.12 16.10 -10.29
CA VAL A 76 2.82 16.33 -8.88
C VAL A 76 1.97 15.17 -8.32
N ALA A 77 0.92 14.75 -9.04
CA ALA A 77 0.09 13.62 -8.65
C ALA A 77 0.88 12.31 -8.58
N MET A 78 1.78 12.08 -9.53
CA MET A 78 2.69 10.93 -9.55
C MET A 78 3.62 10.93 -8.33
N ALA A 79 4.25 12.07 -8.02
CA ALA A 79 5.12 12.20 -6.85
C ALA A 79 4.35 11.96 -5.53
N ALA A 80 3.12 12.48 -5.42
CA ALA A 80 2.25 12.24 -4.27
C ALA A 80 1.85 10.76 -4.15
N SER A 81 1.50 10.10 -5.26
CA SER A 81 1.18 8.67 -5.30
C SER A 81 2.34 7.83 -4.76
N PHE A 82 3.53 8.01 -5.30
CA PHE A 82 4.72 7.26 -4.86
C PHE A 82 5.14 7.60 -3.43
N GLY A 83 4.99 8.85 -2.99
CA GLY A 83 5.27 9.26 -1.62
C GLY A 83 4.35 8.57 -0.61
N CYS A 84 3.04 8.52 -0.88
CA CYS A 84 2.08 7.80 -0.05
C CYS A 84 2.32 6.29 -0.08
N LEU A 85 2.62 5.72 -1.25
CA LEU A 85 2.96 4.31 -1.39
C LEU A 85 4.21 3.95 -0.55
N ALA A 86 5.29 4.72 -0.67
CA ALA A 86 6.52 4.48 0.06
C ALA A 86 6.30 4.50 1.58
N GLN A 87 5.43 5.37 2.08
CA GLN A 87 5.08 5.39 3.51
C GLN A 87 4.23 4.18 3.90
N ALA A 88 3.26 3.77 3.09
CA ALA A 88 2.44 2.59 3.34
C ALA A 88 3.29 1.30 3.40
N LEU A 89 4.27 1.17 2.52
CA LEU A 89 5.17 0.02 2.43
C LEU A 89 6.12 -0.14 3.63
N LYS A 90 6.17 0.82 4.56
CA LYS A 90 6.89 0.66 5.82
C LYS A 90 6.20 -0.32 6.77
N SER A 91 4.89 -0.49 6.63
CA SER A 91 4.07 -1.34 7.51
C SER A 91 3.37 -2.48 6.76
N ILE A 92 3.26 -2.39 5.44
CA ILE A 92 2.62 -3.41 4.59
C ILE A 92 3.69 -4.12 3.77
N PRO A 93 3.67 -5.45 3.64
CA PRO A 93 4.59 -6.18 2.77
C PRO A 93 4.58 -5.63 1.34
N VAL A 94 5.76 -5.46 0.74
CA VAL A 94 5.93 -4.79 -0.56
C VAL A 94 5.06 -5.42 -1.65
N GLY A 95 5.02 -6.75 -1.73
CA GLY A 95 4.21 -7.46 -2.72
C GLY A 95 2.71 -7.16 -2.59
N THR A 96 2.18 -7.21 -1.36
CA THR A 96 0.77 -6.89 -1.08
C THR A 96 0.47 -5.42 -1.36
N GLY A 97 1.29 -4.51 -0.84
CA GLY A 97 1.08 -3.07 -1.01
C GLY A 97 1.14 -2.65 -2.48
N TYR A 98 2.12 -3.15 -3.23
CA TYR A 98 2.25 -2.86 -4.65
C TYR A 98 1.07 -3.41 -5.47
N ALA A 99 0.65 -4.66 -5.23
CA ALA A 99 -0.48 -5.28 -5.92
C ALA A 99 -1.80 -4.55 -5.65
N VAL A 100 -2.04 -4.11 -4.41
CA VAL A 100 -3.24 -3.34 -4.05
C VAL A 100 -3.21 -1.95 -4.69
N TRP A 101 -2.10 -1.24 -4.61
CA TRP A 101 -1.94 0.08 -5.22
C TRP A 101 -2.16 0.05 -6.73
N THR A 102 -1.46 -0.83 -7.45
CA THR A 102 -1.62 -0.98 -8.90
C THR A 102 -3.02 -1.45 -9.27
N GLY A 103 -3.61 -2.33 -8.47
CA GLY A 103 -4.97 -2.82 -8.71
C GLY A 103 -6.02 -1.72 -8.57
N ILE A 104 -5.92 -0.85 -7.55
CA ILE A 104 -6.79 0.34 -7.39
C ILE A 104 -6.60 1.28 -8.59
N GLY A 105 -5.34 1.57 -8.93
CA GLY A 105 -5.00 2.42 -10.07
C GLY A 105 -5.56 1.90 -11.39
N ALA A 106 -5.31 0.63 -11.69
CA ALA A 106 -5.79 -0.01 -12.93
C ALA A 106 -7.32 -0.05 -13.03
N ALA A 107 -8.00 -0.50 -11.96
CA ALA A 107 -9.45 -0.57 -11.96
C ALA A 107 -10.09 0.83 -12.07
N GLY A 108 -9.60 1.80 -11.30
CA GLY A 108 -10.11 3.17 -11.32
C GLY A 108 -9.85 3.88 -12.65
N THR A 109 -8.64 3.74 -13.21
CA THR A 109 -8.30 4.32 -14.51
C THR A 109 -9.14 3.71 -15.63
N ALA A 110 -9.38 2.39 -15.60
CA ALA A 110 -10.25 1.76 -16.59
C ALA A 110 -11.70 2.24 -16.50
N LEU A 111 -12.23 2.43 -15.28
CA LEU A 111 -13.57 2.99 -15.07
C LEU A 111 -13.66 4.44 -15.57
N LEU A 112 -12.69 5.28 -15.21
CA LEU A 112 -12.66 6.66 -15.69
C LEU A 112 -12.40 6.76 -17.20
N GLY A 113 -11.64 5.82 -17.77
CA GLY A 113 -11.46 5.71 -19.22
C GLY A 113 -12.78 5.51 -19.97
N ILE A 114 -13.66 4.68 -19.43
CA ILE A 114 -15.01 4.48 -19.98
C ILE A 114 -15.82 5.78 -19.90
N VAL A 115 -15.81 6.45 -18.73
CA VAL A 115 -16.66 7.62 -18.49
C VAL A 115 -16.15 8.88 -19.22
N LEU A 116 -14.82 9.13 -19.15
CA LEU A 116 -14.23 10.38 -19.66
C LEU A 116 -13.88 10.32 -21.15
N PHE A 117 -13.56 9.13 -21.65
CA PHE A 117 -13.05 8.95 -23.01
C PHE A 117 -13.96 8.08 -23.87
N ALA A 118 -15.16 7.72 -23.37
CA ALA A 118 -16.13 6.87 -24.05
C ALA A 118 -15.51 5.55 -24.57
N GLU A 119 -14.60 4.96 -23.79
CA GLU A 119 -14.00 3.69 -24.15
C GLU A 119 -15.05 2.58 -24.20
N SER A 120 -14.88 1.64 -25.13
CA SER A 120 -15.80 0.51 -25.28
C SER A 120 -15.82 -0.37 -24.03
N VAL A 121 -17.02 -0.77 -23.62
CA VAL A 121 -17.26 -1.72 -22.54
C VAL A 121 -17.49 -3.10 -23.16
N SER A 122 -16.70 -4.07 -22.73
CA SER A 122 -16.93 -5.48 -23.08
C SER A 122 -17.16 -6.31 -21.81
N ILE A 123 -17.86 -7.41 -21.93
CA ILE A 123 -18.10 -8.35 -20.81
C ILE A 123 -16.77 -8.83 -20.22
N ILE A 124 -15.76 -9.07 -21.07
CA ILE A 124 -14.43 -9.51 -20.65
C ILE A 124 -13.76 -8.41 -19.81
N LYS A 125 -13.86 -7.13 -20.23
CA LYS A 125 -13.30 -5.99 -19.49
C LYS A 125 -13.93 -5.86 -18.10
N VAL A 126 -15.25 -5.96 -18.00
CA VAL A 126 -15.99 -5.91 -16.74
C VAL A 126 -15.59 -7.07 -15.82
N PHE A 127 -15.55 -8.28 -16.34
CA PHE A 127 -15.16 -9.48 -15.58
C PHE A 127 -13.72 -9.36 -15.06
N SER A 128 -12.78 -8.90 -15.89
CA SER A 128 -11.39 -8.70 -15.49
C SER A 128 -11.24 -7.64 -14.39
N LEU A 129 -11.98 -6.54 -14.45
CA LEU A 129 -11.99 -5.52 -13.40
C LEU A 129 -12.56 -6.06 -12.08
N LEU A 130 -13.61 -6.88 -12.13
CA LEU A 130 -14.13 -7.55 -10.95
C LEU A 130 -13.10 -8.50 -10.33
N CYS A 131 -12.36 -9.26 -11.13
CA CYS A 131 -11.29 -10.13 -10.64
C CYS A 131 -10.18 -9.31 -9.93
N ILE A 132 -9.81 -8.14 -10.44
CA ILE A 132 -8.84 -7.25 -9.79
C ILE A 132 -9.35 -6.81 -8.43
N VAL A 133 -10.60 -6.32 -8.35
CA VAL A 133 -11.19 -5.86 -7.09
C VAL A 133 -11.28 -6.99 -6.06
N LEU A 134 -11.72 -8.17 -6.46
CA LEU A 134 -11.77 -9.34 -5.59
C LEU A 134 -10.38 -9.77 -5.12
N GLY A 135 -9.37 -9.70 -5.99
CA GLY A 135 -7.97 -9.94 -5.65
C GLY A 135 -7.44 -8.98 -4.57
N ILE A 136 -7.77 -7.69 -4.67
CA ILE A 136 -7.40 -6.67 -3.67
C ILE A 136 -8.02 -7.00 -2.30
N ILE A 137 -9.32 -7.35 -2.28
CA ILE A 137 -10.03 -7.72 -1.05
C ILE A 137 -9.40 -8.97 -0.42
N GLY A 138 -9.09 -9.98 -1.24
CA GLY A 138 -8.42 -11.20 -0.81
C GLY A 138 -7.04 -10.93 -0.20
N LEU A 139 -6.22 -10.09 -0.84
CA LEU A 139 -4.90 -9.71 -0.34
C LEU A 139 -4.99 -8.98 1.02
N LYS A 140 -5.95 -8.06 1.16
CA LYS A 140 -6.17 -7.37 2.44
C LYS A 140 -6.57 -8.34 3.56
N GLY A 141 -7.37 -9.36 3.24
CA GLY A 141 -7.80 -10.37 4.22
C GLY A 141 -6.70 -11.37 4.62
N SER A 142 -5.63 -11.47 3.83
CA SER A 142 -4.50 -12.38 4.08
C SER A 142 -3.33 -11.73 4.83
N THR A 143 -3.40 -10.43 5.11
CA THR A 143 -2.36 -9.64 5.79
C THR A 143 -2.80 -9.23 7.18
#